data_98ad2198f66f2afdfe18c7484511b8f2
#
_entry.id   98ad2198f66f2afdfe18c7484511b8f2
#
_cell.length_a   1.000
_cell.length_b   1.000
_cell.length_c   1.000
_cell.angle_alpha   90.00
_cell.angle_beta   90.00
_cell.angle_gamma   90.00
#
_symmetry.space_group_name_H-M   'P 1'
#
loop_
_entity.id
_entity.type
_entity.pdbx_description
1 polymer ?
#
loop_
_entity_poly.entity_id
_entity_poly.type
_entity_poly.pdbx_seq_one_letter_code
_entity_poly.pdbx_strand_id
1 'polypeptide(L)'
;GAVSQDGRDNALRLVNLYRWIAELPPVAEDAAKTGKAQACALMMHANGQLSHSPPMNWKCYSAEGAEAAGKSNISGGPGVFSVDLYMIDVGNETTMGHRRWILSNSLGPIGLGSTSEYSCMFVIGGAGNAGKQWLAWPPPGLVPLQAMHVETVGWSDVDLAGWTVQSDSVDLNSATVSVKEGGVDKPVKVNVLGGGYGSSSAVRFVPQGWKVQAGKTYDVQLGGVNPAIAYSVTIVDCG
;
A
#
# COMPACT_ATOMS: atom_id res chain seq x y z
N GLY A 1 -10.75 7.48 -21.85
CA GLY A 1 -12.01 6.93 -21.42
C GLY A 1 -12.06 6.69 -19.93
N ALA A 2 -13.26 6.57 -19.41
CA ALA A 2 -13.48 6.21 -18.02
C ALA A 2 -13.33 4.70 -17.83
N VAL A 3 -12.84 4.29 -16.64
CA VAL A 3 -12.82 2.88 -16.25
C VAL A 3 -14.27 2.35 -16.15
N SER A 4 -14.49 1.12 -16.63
CA SER A 4 -15.80 0.45 -16.52
C SER A 4 -16.17 0.14 -15.07
N GLN A 5 -17.46 -0.14 -14.80
CA GLN A 5 -17.88 -0.61 -13.48
C GLN A 5 -17.15 -1.89 -13.08
N ASP A 6 -17.08 -2.88 -13.97
CA ASP A 6 -16.35 -4.13 -13.71
C ASP A 6 -14.87 -3.89 -13.36
N GLY A 7 -14.24 -2.91 -14.04
CA GLY A 7 -12.85 -2.52 -13.74
C GLY A 7 -12.71 -1.94 -12.33
N ARG A 8 -13.65 -1.10 -11.89
CA ARG A 8 -13.68 -0.56 -10.52
C ARG A 8 -13.97 -1.65 -9.50
N ASP A 9 -14.94 -2.52 -9.77
CA ASP A 9 -15.29 -3.63 -8.88
C ASP A 9 -14.10 -4.58 -8.68
N ASN A 10 -13.35 -4.87 -9.73
CA ASN A 10 -12.15 -5.70 -9.64
C ASN A 10 -11.03 -5.02 -8.85
N ALA A 11 -10.82 -3.71 -9.05
CA ALA A 11 -9.84 -2.96 -8.27
C ALA A 11 -10.23 -2.91 -6.79
N LEU A 12 -11.52 -2.68 -6.48
CA LEU A 12 -12.03 -2.69 -5.11
C LEU A 12 -11.89 -4.07 -4.45
N ARG A 13 -12.18 -5.15 -5.19
CA ARG A 13 -11.97 -6.52 -4.70
C ARG A 13 -10.51 -6.77 -4.34
N LEU A 14 -9.58 -6.33 -5.17
CA LEU A 14 -8.14 -6.50 -4.91
C LEU A 14 -7.67 -5.68 -3.71
N VAL A 15 -8.10 -4.42 -3.57
CA VAL A 15 -7.87 -3.62 -2.35
C VAL A 15 -8.38 -4.36 -1.12
N ASN A 16 -9.60 -4.88 -1.18
CA ASN A 16 -10.22 -5.59 -0.07
C ASN A 16 -9.59 -6.97 0.20
N LEU A 17 -9.01 -7.62 -0.81
CA LEU A 17 -8.20 -8.83 -0.62
C LEU A 17 -6.93 -8.53 0.19
N TYR A 18 -6.18 -7.48 -0.16
CA TYR A 18 -5.00 -7.07 0.60
C TYR A 18 -5.36 -6.66 2.04
N ARG A 19 -6.48 -5.96 2.21
CA ARG A 19 -6.98 -5.60 3.54
C ARG A 19 -7.41 -6.82 4.34
N TRP A 20 -8.08 -7.79 3.71
CA TRP A 20 -8.48 -9.03 4.35
C TRP A 20 -7.25 -9.86 4.78
N ILE A 21 -6.22 -9.99 3.94
CA ILE A 21 -4.95 -10.65 4.31
C ILE A 21 -4.34 -9.96 5.55
N ALA A 22 -4.42 -8.63 5.64
CA ALA A 22 -3.95 -7.83 6.79
C ALA A 22 -4.96 -7.79 7.96
N GLU A 23 -6.03 -8.60 7.93
CA GLU A 23 -7.10 -8.62 8.94
C GLU A 23 -7.75 -7.25 9.17
N LEU A 24 -7.91 -6.49 8.12
CA LEU A 24 -8.58 -5.19 8.12
C LEU A 24 -10.01 -5.29 7.58
N PRO A 25 -10.95 -4.49 8.08
CA PRO A 25 -12.28 -4.44 7.51
C PRO A 25 -12.24 -3.97 6.05
N PRO A 26 -13.15 -4.48 5.20
CA PRO A 26 -13.25 -4.02 3.82
C PRO A 26 -13.70 -2.56 3.77
N VAL A 27 -13.34 -1.89 2.66
CA VAL A 27 -13.84 -0.56 2.32
C VAL A 27 -14.82 -0.63 1.15
N ALA A 28 -15.66 0.39 1.04
CA ALA A 28 -16.62 0.55 -0.07
C ALA A 28 -16.11 1.58 -1.09
N GLU A 29 -16.69 1.57 -2.29
CA GLU A 29 -16.54 2.65 -3.24
C GLU A 29 -17.43 3.85 -2.82
N ASP A 30 -16.88 5.07 -2.95
CA ASP A 30 -17.59 6.34 -2.84
C ASP A 30 -17.72 6.95 -4.23
N ALA A 31 -18.93 7.07 -4.73
CA ALA A 31 -19.20 7.55 -6.08
C ALA A 31 -18.72 9.00 -6.31
N ALA A 32 -18.80 9.87 -5.30
CA ALA A 32 -18.33 11.25 -5.42
C ALA A 32 -16.79 11.29 -5.51
N LYS A 33 -16.09 10.52 -4.68
CA LYS A 33 -14.63 10.36 -4.76
C LYS A 33 -14.21 9.70 -6.09
N THR A 34 -14.98 8.73 -6.58
CA THR A 34 -14.72 8.07 -7.88
C THR A 34 -14.80 9.07 -9.03
N GLY A 35 -15.80 9.96 -9.06
CA GLY A 35 -15.88 11.01 -10.07
C GLY A 35 -14.63 11.92 -10.08
N LYS A 36 -14.19 12.34 -8.90
CA LYS A 36 -12.95 13.15 -8.74
C LYS A 36 -11.69 12.37 -9.11
N ALA A 37 -11.58 11.10 -8.70
CA ALA A 37 -10.47 10.23 -9.05
C ALA A 37 -10.38 9.98 -10.57
N GLN A 38 -11.54 9.86 -11.25
CA GLN A 38 -11.58 9.73 -12.71
C GLN A 38 -11.10 11.01 -13.41
N ALA A 39 -11.48 12.19 -12.92
CA ALA A 39 -10.99 13.47 -13.43
C ALA A 39 -9.45 13.59 -13.20
N CYS A 40 -8.95 13.13 -12.06
CA CYS A 40 -7.51 13.05 -11.78
C CYS A 40 -6.78 12.15 -12.80
N ALA A 41 -7.25 10.93 -13.01
CA ALA A 41 -6.61 9.98 -13.93
C ALA A 41 -6.64 10.51 -15.40
N LEU A 42 -7.72 11.14 -15.82
CA LEU A 42 -7.82 11.76 -17.14
C LEU A 42 -6.81 12.91 -17.31
N MET A 43 -6.65 13.74 -16.30
CA MET A 43 -5.68 14.85 -16.31
C MET A 43 -4.25 14.33 -16.39
N MET A 44 -3.88 13.29 -15.60
CA MET A 44 -2.57 12.64 -15.69
C MET A 44 -2.31 12.09 -17.10
N HIS A 45 -3.29 11.37 -17.65
CA HIS A 45 -3.21 10.78 -18.99
C HIS A 45 -3.03 11.87 -20.06
N ALA A 46 -3.82 12.94 -20.01
CA ALA A 46 -3.77 14.01 -21.02
C ALA A 46 -2.41 14.76 -21.06
N ASN A 47 -1.65 14.69 -19.98
CA ASN A 47 -0.35 15.36 -19.87
C ASN A 47 0.85 14.38 -19.81
N GLY A 48 0.60 13.06 -19.77
CA GLY A 48 1.65 12.05 -19.71
C GLY A 48 2.51 12.14 -18.43
N GLN A 49 1.95 12.64 -17.32
CA GLN A 49 2.70 12.92 -16.09
C GLN A 49 1.88 12.62 -14.84
N LEU A 50 2.58 12.20 -13.78
CA LEU A 50 2.02 12.10 -12.42
C LEU A 50 2.34 13.38 -11.63
N SER A 51 1.35 13.90 -10.90
CA SER A 51 1.56 15.01 -9.97
C SER A 51 0.48 15.02 -8.90
N HIS A 52 0.88 15.15 -7.63
CA HIS A 52 -0.05 15.41 -6.53
C HIS A 52 -0.51 16.89 -6.48
N SER A 53 0.14 17.77 -7.26
CA SER A 53 -0.17 19.20 -7.35
C SER A 53 -0.14 19.63 -8.82
N PRO A 54 -1.09 19.15 -9.65
CA PRO A 54 -1.10 19.47 -11.08
C PRO A 54 -1.33 20.98 -11.28
N PRO A 55 -0.55 21.63 -12.16
CA PRO A 55 -0.72 23.05 -12.44
C PRO A 55 -1.99 23.30 -13.27
N MET A 56 -2.61 24.47 -13.08
CA MET A 56 -3.89 24.83 -13.71
C MET A 56 -3.85 24.88 -15.25
N ASN A 57 -2.68 24.97 -15.86
CA ASN A 57 -2.51 24.96 -17.32
C ASN A 57 -2.43 23.55 -17.92
N TRP A 58 -2.56 22.48 -17.12
CA TRP A 58 -2.62 21.14 -17.65
C TRP A 58 -3.87 20.92 -18.51
N LYS A 59 -3.72 20.13 -19.57
CA LYS A 59 -4.88 19.67 -20.35
C LYS A 59 -5.86 18.90 -19.44
N CYS A 60 -7.15 19.09 -19.66
CA CYS A 60 -8.23 18.49 -18.86
C CYS A 60 -8.18 18.85 -17.37
N TYR A 61 -7.53 19.97 -16.99
CA TYR A 61 -7.52 20.43 -15.62
C TYR A 61 -8.94 20.69 -15.10
N SER A 62 -9.22 20.20 -13.90
CA SER A 62 -10.40 20.59 -13.11
C SER A 62 -10.01 20.69 -11.63
N ALA A 63 -10.70 21.55 -10.89
CA ALA A 63 -10.47 21.70 -9.46
C ALA A 63 -10.69 20.37 -8.69
N GLU A 64 -11.71 19.62 -9.11
CA GLU A 64 -12.02 18.30 -8.53
C GLU A 64 -10.94 17.26 -8.83
N GLY A 65 -10.42 17.24 -10.06
CA GLY A 65 -9.30 16.38 -10.44
C GLY A 65 -8.03 16.74 -9.70
N ALA A 66 -7.74 18.03 -9.49
CA ALA A 66 -6.59 18.52 -8.73
C ALA A 66 -6.74 18.20 -7.23
N GLU A 67 -7.94 18.33 -6.65
CA GLU A 67 -8.22 17.86 -5.29
C GLU A 67 -7.93 16.37 -5.15
N ALA A 68 -8.46 15.57 -6.08
CA ALA A 68 -8.23 14.13 -6.07
C ALA A 68 -6.75 13.78 -6.24
N ALA A 69 -6.00 14.48 -7.08
CA ALA A 69 -4.56 14.27 -7.25
C ALA A 69 -3.79 14.40 -5.92
N GLY A 70 -4.13 15.42 -5.10
CA GLY A 70 -3.55 15.64 -3.78
C GLY A 70 -4.00 14.66 -2.69
N LYS A 71 -5.04 13.86 -2.96
CA LYS A 71 -5.66 12.96 -1.97
C LYS A 71 -5.67 11.49 -2.41
N SER A 72 -4.97 11.16 -3.47
CA SER A 72 -4.95 9.82 -4.07
C SER A 72 -3.57 9.18 -4.02
N ASN A 73 -3.56 7.85 -3.98
CA ASN A 73 -2.47 7.09 -4.58
C ASN A 73 -2.56 7.28 -6.09
N ILE A 74 -1.45 7.60 -6.75
CA ILE A 74 -1.40 7.83 -8.20
C ILE A 74 -0.32 6.95 -8.83
N SER A 75 -0.59 6.39 -10.02
CA SER A 75 0.39 5.58 -10.74
C SER A 75 0.24 5.66 -12.25
N GLY A 76 1.32 5.34 -12.97
CA GLY A 76 1.34 5.08 -14.41
C GLY A 76 0.89 3.67 -14.78
N GLY A 77 -0.08 3.11 -14.06
CA GLY A 77 -0.66 1.79 -14.31
C GLY A 77 -2.19 1.85 -14.28
N PRO A 78 -2.89 1.13 -15.16
CA PRO A 78 -4.34 1.19 -15.24
C PRO A 78 -5.04 0.28 -14.22
N GLY A 79 -6.23 0.68 -13.81
CA GLY A 79 -7.24 -0.16 -13.14
C GLY A 79 -6.72 -1.05 -12.02
N VAL A 80 -6.99 -2.34 -12.11
CA VAL A 80 -6.62 -3.35 -11.10
C VAL A 80 -5.10 -3.43 -10.91
N PHE A 81 -4.32 -3.33 -11.99
CA PHE A 81 -2.86 -3.36 -11.94
C PHE A 81 -2.26 -2.28 -11.02
N SER A 82 -2.90 -1.12 -10.94
CA SER A 82 -2.43 -0.04 -10.06
C SER A 82 -2.45 -0.43 -8.58
N VAL A 83 -3.37 -1.31 -8.17
CA VAL A 83 -3.47 -1.76 -6.77
C VAL A 83 -2.22 -2.55 -6.37
N ASP A 84 -1.75 -3.42 -7.26
CA ASP A 84 -0.50 -4.18 -7.07
C ASP A 84 0.71 -3.23 -6.99
N LEU A 85 0.77 -2.24 -7.89
CA LEU A 85 1.82 -1.22 -7.85
C LEU A 85 1.83 -0.46 -6.51
N TYR A 86 0.66 -0.10 -5.98
CA TYR A 86 0.55 0.57 -4.68
C TYR A 86 0.96 -0.34 -3.52
N MET A 87 0.71 -1.63 -3.60
CA MET A 87 1.08 -2.57 -2.54
C MET A 87 2.56 -2.95 -2.57
N ILE A 88 3.17 -3.09 -3.74
CA ILE A 88 4.62 -3.24 -3.87
C ILE A 88 5.31 -1.93 -3.50
N ASP A 89 4.80 -0.80 -3.97
CA ASP A 89 5.22 0.58 -3.65
C ASP A 89 6.68 0.89 -4.02
N VAL A 90 7.17 0.26 -5.10
CA VAL A 90 8.51 0.48 -5.64
C VAL A 90 8.64 1.91 -6.15
N GLY A 91 9.81 2.53 -5.91
CA GLY A 91 10.07 3.94 -6.23
C GLY A 91 9.59 4.92 -5.14
N ASN A 92 8.99 4.44 -4.06
CA ASN A 92 8.48 5.24 -2.95
C ASN A 92 9.04 4.77 -1.58
N GLU A 93 10.29 4.31 -1.58
CA GLU A 93 10.95 3.63 -0.46
C GLU A 93 11.16 4.53 0.77
N THR A 94 11.07 5.84 0.61
CA THR A 94 11.22 6.80 1.72
C THR A 94 9.95 6.98 2.54
N THR A 95 8.79 6.64 1.97
CA THR A 95 7.49 6.79 2.63
C THR A 95 6.66 5.52 2.67
N MET A 96 6.78 4.65 1.64
CA MET A 96 5.87 3.52 1.40
C MET A 96 4.39 3.96 1.49
N GLY A 97 4.12 5.17 0.99
CA GLY A 97 2.88 5.88 1.27
C GLY A 97 1.66 5.22 0.63
N HIS A 98 1.80 4.67 -0.57
CA HIS A 98 0.68 4.03 -1.25
C HIS A 98 0.19 2.79 -0.49
N ARG A 99 1.10 1.89 -0.11
CA ARG A 99 0.80 0.70 0.71
C ARG A 99 0.20 1.09 2.05
N ARG A 100 0.82 2.06 2.72
CA ARG A 100 0.38 2.52 4.04
C ARG A 100 -1.02 3.09 4.04
N TRP A 101 -1.43 3.81 2.98
CA TRP A 101 -2.80 4.28 2.83
C TRP A 101 -3.79 3.14 2.64
N ILE A 102 -3.49 2.14 1.80
CA ILE A 102 -4.36 0.95 1.60
C ILE A 102 -4.55 0.20 2.92
N LEU A 103 -3.50 0.07 3.71
CA LEU A 103 -3.51 -0.64 5.00
C LEU A 103 -3.80 0.27 6.21
N SER A 104 -4.23 1.51 5.99
CA SER A 104 -4.50 2.43 7.10
C SER A 104 -5.69 2.00 7.95
N ASN A 105 -5.58 2.20 9.27
CA ASN A 105 -6.70 2.10 10.20
C ASN A 105 -7.84 3.04 9.85
N SER A 106 -7.52 4.24 9.38
CA SER A 106 -8.47 5.30 9.09
C SER A 106 -9.02 5.29 7.66
N LEU A 107 -8.63 4.30 6.83
CA LEU A 107 -9.16 4.22 5.48
C LEU A 107 -10.67 3.96 5.51
N GLY A 108 -11.42 4.93 5.00
CA GLY A 108 -12.87 4.83 4.77
C GLY A 108 -13.20 4.48 3.33
N PRO A 109 -14.40 4.81 2.84
CA PRO A 109 -14.76 4.61 1.44
C PRO A 109 -13.80 5.34 0.49
N ILE A 110 -13.40 4.66 -0.58
CA ILE A 110 -12.39 5.11 -1.56
C ILE A 110 -13.04 5.52 -2.89
N GLY A 111 -12.31 6.32 -3.68
CA GLY A 111 -12.67 6.60 -5.07
C GLY A 111 -11.70 5.90 -6.02
N LEU A 112 -12.22 5.39 -7.15
CA LEU A 112 -11.44 4.64 -8.12
C LEU A 112 -11.58 5.26 -9.51
N GLY A 113 -10.51 5.89 -10.00
CA GLY A 113 -10.45 6.48 -11.33
C GLY A 113 -9.27 5.92 -12.12
N SER A 114 -9.50 5.60 -13.39
CA SER A 114 -8.45 5.07 -14.26
C SER A 114 -8.71 5.38 -15.72
N THR A 115 -7.61 5.49 -16.47
CA THR A 115 -7.58 5.46 -17.93
C THR A 115 -6.85 4.16 -18.38
N SER A 116 -6.46 4.07 -19.64
CA SER A 116 -5.62 2.96 -20.13
C SER A 116 -4.18 2.97 -19.60
N GLU A 117 -3.70 4.08 -19.02
CA GLU A 117 -2.30 4.26 -18.63
C GLU A 117 -2.11 4.81 -17.22
N TYR A 118 -3.09 5.55 -16.68
CA TYR A 118 -2.98 6.23 -15.40
C TYR A 118 -4.13 5.89 -14.48
N SER A 119 -3.86 5.88 -13.19
CA SER A 119 -4.89 5.70 -12.15
C SER A 119 -4.70 6.64 -10.99
N CYS A 120 -5.83 7.00 -10.37
CA CYS A 120 -5.93 7.71 -9.11
C CYS A 120 -6.88 6.94 -8.19
N MET A 121 -6.39 6.55 -7.01
CA MET A 121 -7.20 5.95 -5.94
C MET A 121 -7.32 6.96 -4.80
N PHE A 122 -8.49 7.59 -4.66
CA PHE A 122 -8.75 8.59 -3.63
C PHE A 122 -8.83 7.93 -2.26
N VAL A 123 -7.83 8.13 -1.40
CA VAL A 123 -7.66 7.43 -0.13
C VAL A 123 -7.68 8.34 1.10
N ILE A 124 -7.42 9.65 0.94
CA ILE A 124 -7.33 10.59 2.07
C ILE A 124 -8.71 11.15 2.43
N GLY A 125 -8.94 11.40 3.73
CA GLY A 125 -10.21 11.94 4.23
C GLY A 125 -11.27 10.87 4.48
N GLY A 126 -10.85 9.64 4.75
CA GLY A 126 -11.73 8.58 5.21
C GLY A 126 -12.08 8.72 6.69
N ALA A 127 -13.20 8.09 7.08
CA ALA A 127 -13.67 7.99 8.46
C ALA A 127 -13.67 6.53 8.94
N GLY A 128 -12.75 5.71 8.42
CA GLY A 128 -12.57 4.34 8.87
C GLY A 128 -11.92 4.27 10.25
N ASN A 129 -12.15 3.18 10.96
CA ASN A 129 -11.46 2.84 12.19
C ASN A 129 -11.36 1.31 12.30
N ALA A 130 -10.22 0.75 11.94
CA ALA A 130 -9.98 -0.69 12.04
C ALA A 130 -9.56 -1.13 13.45
N GLY A 131 -9.19 -0.18 14.33
CA GLY A 131 -8.87 -0.45 15.74
C GLY A 131 -7.57 -1.24 15.97
N LYS A 132 -6.71 -1.36 14.96
CA LYS A 132 -5.42 -2.06 15.11
C LYS A 132 -4.39 -1.13 15.75
N GLN A 133 -3.66 -1.62 16.75
CA GLN A 133 -2.59 -0.87 17.40
C GLN A 133 -1.41 -0.65 16.44
N TRP A 134 -1.10 -1.65 15.65
CA TRP A 134 -0.10 -1.61 14.59
C TRP A 134 -0.52 -2.53 13.44
N LEU A 135 0.06 -2.32 12.28
CA LEU A 135 -0.19 -3.08 11.06
C LEU A 135 1.13 -3.42 10.39
N ALA A 136 1.25 -4.62 9.87
CA ALA A 136 2.42 -5.07 9.14
C ALA A 136 2.07 -5.49 7.72
N TRP A 137 3.03 -5.40 6.83
CA TRP A 137 3.02 -6.07 5.55
C TRP A 137 4.40 -6.68 5.27
N PRO A 138 4.52 -8.00 5.14
CA PRO A 138 3.44 -8.98 5.32
C PRO A 138 2.89 -9.01 6.75
N PRO A 139 1.59 -9.32 6.92
CA PRO A 139 0.95 -9.37 8.22
C PRO A 139 1.30 -10.66 8.99
N PRO A 140 0.97 -10.73 10.30
CA PRO A 140 1.03 -11.96 11.07
C PRO A 140 0.18 -13.09 10.45
N GLY A 141 0.62 -14.33 10.63
CA GLY A 141 -0.14 -15.52 10.22
C GLY A 141 0.24 -16.05 8.84
N LEU A 142 -0.74 -16.61 8.12
CA LEU A 142 -0.53 -17.21 6.81
C LEU A 142 -0.61 -16.13 5.72
N VAL A 143 0.43 -16.06 4.88
CA VAL A 143 0.51 -15.09 3.78
C VAL A 143 0.75 -15.83 2.47
N PRO A 144 -0.10 -15.65 1.45
CA PRO A 144 0.13 -16.22 0.13
C PRO A 144 1.45 -15.74 -0.47
N LEU A 145 2.23 -16.65 -1.03
CA LEU A 145 3.46 -16.31 -1.76
C LEU A 145 3.14 -15.31 -2.90
N GLN A 146 1.98 -15.48 -3.54
CA GLN A 146 1.49 -14.61 -4.59
C GLN A 146 1.24 -13.15 -4.15
N ALA A 147 1.01 -12.92 -2.85
CA ALA A 147 0.91 -11.57 -2.28
C ALA A 147 2.29 -10.93 -1.98
N MET A 148 3.34 -11.75 -1.92
CA MET A 148 4.72 -11.31 -1.76
C MET A 148 5.42 -11.09 -3.11
N HIS A 149 5.17 -11.99 -4.06
CA HIS A 149 5.73 -11.98 -5.40
C HIS A 149 4.60 -11.86 -6.43
N VAL A 150 4.18 -10.62 -6.69
CA VAL A 150 3.05 -10.33 -7.58
C VAL A 150 3.50 -10.41 -9.04
N GLU A 151 3.02 -11.39 -9.78
CA GLU A 151 3.44 -11.64 -11.17
C GLU A 151 3.18 -10.46 -12.11
N THR A 152 2.10 -9.70 -11.88
CA THR A 152 1.77 -8.52 -12.68
C THR A 152 2.81 -7.41 -12.54
N VAL A 153 3.61 -7.41 -11.45
CA VAL A 153 4.71 -6.48 -11.21
C VAL A 153 6.06 -7.22 -11.29
N GLY A 154 6.33 -7.88 -12.40
CA GLY A 154 7.45 -8.80 -12.57
C GLY A 154 8.86 -8.22 -12.40
N TRP A 155 9.01 -6.88 -12.28
CA TRP A 155 10.31 -6.21 -12.05
C TRP A 155 10.61 -5.93 -10.57
N SER A 156 9.64 -6.12 -9.67
CA SER A 156 9.82 -5.92 -8.23
C SER A 156 8.86 -6.81 -7.45
N ASP A 157 9.13 -6.93 -6.15
CA ASP A 157 8.30 -7.67 -5.20
C ASP A 157 8.40 -7.04 -3.81
N VAL A 158 7.64 -7.59 -2.85
CA VAL A 158 7.61 -7.09 -1.46
C VAL A 158 8.97 -7.24 -0.77
N ASP A 159 9.76 -8.28 -1.09
CA ASP A 159 11.08 -8.46 -0.49
C ASP A 159 12.08 -7.41 -0.98
N LEU A 160 12.00 -7.02 -2.26
CA LEU A 160 12.83 -5.96 -2.83
C LEU A 160 12.38 -4.57 -2.37
N ALA A 161 11.08 -4.32 -2.41
CA ALA A 161 10.52 -3.05 -1.97
C ALA A 161 10.64 -2.85 -0.45
N GLY A 162 10.62 -3.94 0.30
CA GLY A 162 10.73 -3.99 1.75
C GLY A 162 9.41 -4.27 2.46
N TRP A 163 9.51 -4.91 3.60
CA TRP A 163 8.43 -5.13 4.54
C TRP A 163 8.18 -3.86 5.33
N THR A 164 6.97 -3.68 5.85
CA THR A 164 6.62 -2.47 6.61
C THR A 164 5.87 -2.81 7.89
N VAL A 165 6.11 -2.04 8.95
CA VAL A 165 5.23 -1.95 10.12
C VAL A 165 4.84 -0.48 10.28
N GLN A 166 3.55 -0.23 10.53
CA GLN A 166 3.01 1.12 10.72
C GLN A 166 2.08 1.16 11.92
N SER A 167 1.99 2.33 12.56
CA SER A 167 1.14 2.56 13.72
C SER A 167 0.69 4.01 13.85
N ASP A 168 -0.50 4.19 14.44
CA ASP A 168 -1.00 5.51 14.88
C ASP A 168 -0.77 5.75 16.35
N SER A 169 -0.46 4.71 17.13
CA SER A 169 -0.37 4.75 18.60
C SER A 169 0.98 4.32 19.17
N VAL A 170 1.77 3.57 18.42
CA VAL A 170 3.13 3.17 18.79
C VAL A 170 4.12 4.01 18.02
N ASP A 171 5.03 4.69 18.72
CA ASP A 171 6.13 5.41 18.08
C ASP A 171 7.19 4.41 17.58
N LEU A 172 7.39 4.37 16.26
CA LEU A 172 8.33 3.49 15.58
C LEU A 172 9.66 4.19 15.19
N ASN A 173 9.86 5.45 15.60
CA ASN A 173 11.04 6.23 15.18
C ASN A 173 12.37 5.66 15.72
N SER A 174 12.32 4.89 16.81
CA SER A 174 13.50 4.23 17.40
C SER A 174 13.51 2.71 17.17
N ALA A 175 12.66 2.22 16.27
CA ALA A 175 12.50 0.79 16.04
C ALA A 175 13.79 0.14 15.52
N THR A 176 14.19 -0.94 16.16
CA THR A 176 15.12 -1.93 15.62
C THR A 176 14.34 -3.14 15.17
N VAL A 177 14.79 -3.83 14.11
CA VAL A 177 14.10 -5.00 13.58
C VAL A 177 15.05 -6.17 13.51
N SER A 178 14.61 -7.32 14.01
CA SER A 178 15.24 -8.62 13.77
C SER A 178 14.24 -9.56 13.10
N VAL A 179 14.74 -10.37 12.19
CA VAL A 179 13.99 -11.43 11.51
C VAL A 179 14.72 -12.74 11.67
N LYS A 180 14.01 -13.84 11.98
CA LYS A 180 14.57 -15.18 12.09
C LYS A 180 13.77 -16.18 11.26
N GLU A 181 14.43 -17.17 10.70
CA GLU A 181 13.83 -18.36 10.09
C GLU A 181 14.37 -19.60 10.82
N GLY A 182 13.48 -20.35 11.46
CA GLY A 182 13.90 -21.54 12.25
C GLY A 182 14.93 -21.22 13.34
N GLY A 183 14.88 -20.02 13.94
CA GLY A 183 15.84 -19.55 14.95
C GLY A 183 17.12 -18.94 14.38
N VAL A 184 17.34 -19.00 13.06
CA VAL A 184 18.54 -18.42 12.39
C VAL A 184 18.24 -16.99 11.95
N ASP A 185 19.15 -16.07 12.30
CA ASP A 185 19.02 -14.66 11.94
C ASP A 185 19.06 -14.45 10.42
N LYS A 186 18.10 -13.64 9.94
CA LYS A 186 17.98 -13.21 8.54
C LYS A 186 18.30 -11.71 8.45
N PRO A 187 19.39 -11.32 7.79
CA PRO A 187 19.78 -9.91 7.78
C PRO A 187 18.77 -9.04 7.06
N VAL A 188 18.48 -7.87 7.65
CA VAL A 188 17.59 -6.84 7.07
C VAL A 188 18.22 -5.46 7.17
N LYS A 189 17.93 -4.59 6.20
CA LYS A 189 18.24 -3.16 6.26
C LYS A 189 17.01 -2.41 6.72
N VAL A 190 17.12 -1.69 7.85
CA VAL A 190 16.00 -0.98 8.48
C VAL A 190 16.06 0.51 8.15
N ASN A 191 14.90 1.09 7.82
CA ASN A 191 14.72 2.52 7.60
C ASN A 191 13.43 2.99 8.31
N VAL A 192 13.54 4.06 9.10
CA VAL A 192 12.37 4.78 9.63
C VAL A 192 11.76 5.58 8.49
N LEU A 193 10.43 5.57 8.40
CA LEU A 193 9.67 6.26 7.35
C LEU A 193 9.02 7.54 7.88
N GLY A 194 8.84 8.52 7.01
CA GLY A 194 8.11 9.75 7.34
C GLY A 194 6.68 9.51 7.80
N GLY A 195 6.19 10.32 8.73
CA GLY A 195 4.79 10.31 9.19
C GLY A 195 3.81 10.89 8.16
N GLY A 196 2.51 10.75 8.41
CA GLY A 196 1.46 11.39 7.62
C GLY A 196 1.01 10.65 6.35
N TYR A 197 1.51 9.45 6.13
CA TYR A 197 1.12 8.60 5.01
C TYR A 197 0.30 7.40 5.51
N GLY A 198 -0.97 7.62 5.80
CA GLY A 198 -1.88 6.57 6.28
C GLY A 198 -1.64 6.10 7.72
N SER A 199 -0.59 6.58 8.37
CA SER A 199 -0.27 6.32 9.77
C SER A 199 0.67 7.38 10.34
N SER A 200 0.73 7.50 11.67
CA SER A 200 1.56 8.49 12.39
C SER A 200 3.05 8.14 12.35
N SER A 201 3.39 6.87 12.40
CA SER A 201 4.78 6.39 12.30
C SER A 201 4.85 5.07 11.53
N ALA A 202 6.00 4.78 10.95
CA ALA A 202 6.26 3.52 10.26
C ALA A 202 7.75 3.21 10.15
N VAL A 203 8.05 1.93 9.99
CA VAL A 203 9.38 1.42 9.69
C VAL A 203 9.31 0.49 8.47
N ARG A 204 10.32 0.57 7.63
CA ARG A 204 10.55 -0.33 6.49
C ARG A 204 11.79 -1.15 6.76
N PHE A 205 11.76 -2.43 6.43
CA PHE A 205 12.95 -3.29 6.51
C PHE A 205 13.02 -4.22 5.29
N VAL A 206 14.19 -4.27 4.71
CA VAL A 206 14.45 -4.93 3.42
C VAL A 206 15.34 -6.15 3.65
N PRO A 207 14.91 -7.36 3.24
CA PRO A 207 15.75 -8.54 3.20
C PRO A 207 17.10 -8.29 2.52
N GLN A 208 18.18 -8.78 3.10
CA GLN A 208 19.53 -8.63 2.56
C GLN A 208 20.08 -9.99 2.15
N GLY A 209 20.05 -10.27 0.84
CA GLY A 209 20.56 -11.53 0.28
C GLY A 209 19.66 -12.75 0.48
N TRP A 210 18.40 -12.54 0.84
CA TRP A 210 17.40 -13.62 0.94
C TRP A 210 16.03 -13.14 0.50
N LYS A 211 15.15 -14.08 0.16
CA LYS A 211 13.73 -13.86 -0.15
C LYS A 211 12.90 -14.89 0.61
N VAL A 212 11.62 -14.57 0.78
CA VAL A 212 10.67 -15.53 1.35
C VAL A 212 10.52 -16.76 0.46
N GLN A 213 10.19 -17.89 1.11
CA GLN A 213 9.95 -19.16 0.44
C GLN A 213 8.66 -19.80 0.99
N ALA A 214 7.90 -20.45 0.13
CA ALA A 214 6.73 -21.22 0.53
C ALA A 214 7.10 -22.28 1.57
N GLY A 215 6.23 -22.48 2.55
CA GLY A 215 6.41 -23.42 3.66
C GLY A 215 7.34 -22.92 4.77
N LYS A 216 7.88 -21.70 4.68
CA LYS A 216 8.76 -21.12 5.69
C LYS A 216 8.03 -20.14 6.59
N THR A 217 8.48 -20.10 7.86
CA THR A 217 8.00 -19.14 8.87
C THR A 217 9.13 -18.20 9.24
N TYR A 218 8.81 -16.92 9.28
CA TYR A 218 9.71 -15.83 9.62
C TYR A 218 9.20 -15.14 10.88
N ASP A 219 9.99 -15.19 11.96
CA ASP A 219 9.71 -14.52 13.22
C ASP A 219 10.29 -13.11 13.18
N VAL A 220 9.44 -12.11 13.34
CA VAL A 220 9.78 -10.69 13.29
C VAL A 220 9.65 -10.09 14.69
N GLN A 221 10.67 -9.36 15.12
CA GLN A 221 10.68 -8.62 16.37
C GLN A 221 11.10 -7.17 16.14
N LEU A 222 10.31 -6.23 16.68
CA LEU A 222 10.67 -4.82 16.77
C LEU A 222 11.04 -4.49 18.21
N GLY A 223 12.31 -4.17 18.42
CA GLY A 223 12.83 -3.60 19.66
C GLY A 223 12.86 -2.07 19.61
N GLY A 224 13.13 -1.42 20.75
CA GLY A 224 13.19 0.04 20.85
C GLY A 224 11.84 0.74 20.77
N VAL A 225 10.73 -0.01 20.85
CA VAL A 225 9.34 0.47 20.80
C VAL A 225 8.56 0.01 22.03
N ASN A 226 7.51 0.74 22.40
CA ASN A 226 6.66 0.40 23.54
C ASN A 226 5.16 0.54 23.17
N PRO A 227 4.37 -0.56 23.27
CA PRO A 227 4.80 -1.91 23.63
C PRO A 227 5.70 -2.55 22.54
N ALA A 228 6.50 -3.55 22.92
CA ALA A 228 7.28 -4.34 21.96
C ALA A 228 6.35 -5.04 20.98
N ILE A 229 6.77 -5.12 19.71
CA ILE A 229 6.00 -5.78 18.65
C ILE A 229 6.74 -7.05 18.25
N ALA A 230 6.05 -8.18 18.27
CA ALA A 230 6.57 -9.46 17.79
C ALA A 230 5.45 -10.21 17.05
N TYR A 231 5.78 -10.82 15.93
CA TYR A 231 4.84 -11.61 15.13
C TYR A 231 5.57 -12.60 14.24
N SER A 232 4.85 -13.61 13.75
CA SER A 232 5.37 -14.59 12.81
C SER A 232 4.57 -14.55 11.52
N VAL A 233 5.28 -14.69 10.40
CA VAL A 233 4.71 -14.77 9.05
C VAL A 233 5.04 -16.14 8.48
N THR A 234 4.03 -16.91 8.10
CA THR A 234 4.21 -18.19 7.41
C THR A 234 3.78 -18.04 5.96
N ILE A 235 4.70 -18.26 5.04
CA ILE A 235 4.43 -18.17 3.62
C ILE A 235 3.80 -19.47 3.13
N VAL A 236 2.65 -19.36 2.46
CA VAL A 236 1.93 -20.49 1.87
C VAL A 236 1.86 -20.34 0.35
N ASP A 237 2.01 -21.44 -0.36
CA ASP A 237 1.72 -21.49 -1.78
C ASP A 237 0.25 -21.88 -1.97
N CYS A 238 -0.49 -21.04 -2.63
CA CYS A 238 -1.92 -21.24 -2.87
C CYS A 238 -2.21 -21.82 -4.26
N GLY A 239 -1.18 -22.23 -5.02
CA GLY A 239 -1.31 -22.83 -6.35
C GLY A 239 -1.35 -21.83 -7.48
#